data_795ab1a66946b5bf4d5aeb41839afb68
#
_entry.id   795ab1a66946b5bf4d5aeb41839afb68
#
_cell.length_a   1.000
_cell.length_b   1.000
_cell.length_c   1.000
_cell.angle_alpha   90.00
_cell.angle_beta   90.00
_cell.angle_gamma   90.00
#
_symmetry.space_group_name_H-M   'P 1'
#
loop_
_entity.id
_entity.type
_entity.pdbx_description
1 polymer ?
#
loop_
_entity_poly.entity_id
_entity_poly.type
_entity_poly.pdbx_seq_one_letter_code
_entity_poly.pdbx_strand_id
1 'polypeptide(L)'
;GLDYIGPPWIHCADSPWVKEARVGNGGLSLRKIESFLKVFQSDKYWIDPREYWQEKYEGMPLHLRWLHFPKRLMKQLSYFNNARLEMDRWHLRPDGTKNEDHFWSDRARHYVPDFKVASVEVGLRFAFEVAPELCYDMNHRQLPFGCHAWPRYDRKFWEPHLLAA
;
A
#
# COMPACT_ATOMS: atom_id res chain seq x y z
N GLY A 1 9.48 6.14 16.04
CA GLY A 1 9.23 6.96 14.85
C GLY A 1 8.35 6.22 13.85
N LEU A 2 7.98 6.89 12.75
CA LEU A 2 7.23 6.31 11.63
C LEU A 2 8.20 5.62 10.67
N ASP A 3 7.70 4.60 9.98
CA ASP A 3 8.45 3.88 8.93
C ASP A 3 8.03 4.34 7.53
N TYR A 4 6.76 4.79 7.40
CA TYR A 4 6.20 5.29 6.14
C TYR A 4 5.23 6.44 6.38
N ILE A 5 5.38 7.51 5.58
CA ILE A 5 4.43 8.64 5.50
C ILE A 5 4.31 9.10 4.05
N GLY A 6 3.11 9.45 3.64
CA GLY A 6 2.75 10.04 2.35
C GLY A 6 1.41 10.75 2.44
N PRO A 7 0.90 11.33 1.35
CA PRO A 7 -0.45 11.85 1.28
C PRO A 7 -1.48 10.77 1.60
N PRO A 8 -2.56 11.10 2.29
CA PRO A 8 -3.64 10.16 2.50
C PRO A 8 -4.46 9.96 1.22
N TRP A 9 -4.92 8.74 1.00
CA TRP A 9 -6.03 8.48 0.10
C TRP A 9 -7.34 8.78 0.82
N ILE A 10 -8.17 9.60 0.18
CA ILE A 10 -9.48 10.02 0.69
C ILE A 10 -10.54 9.68 -0.36
N HIS A 11 -11.72 9.25 0.07
CA HIS A 11 -12.82 9.00 -0.84
C HIS A 11 -13.24 10.29 -1.55
N CYS A 12 -13.10 10.33 -2.87
CA CYS A 12 -13.50 11.45 -3.72
C CYS A 12 -13.72 10.96 -5.17
N ALA A 13 -14.08 11.86 -6.07
CA ALA A 13 -14.30 11.54 -7.48
C ALA A 13 -13.05 10.91 -8.15
N ASP A 14 -11.85 11.35 -7.79
CA ASP A 14 -10.58 10.82 -8.33
C ASP A 14 -10.13 9.52 -7.67
N SER A 15 -10.71 9.18 -6.51
CA SER A 15 -10.41 7.96 -5.75
C SER A 15 -11.65 7.29 -5.17
N PRO A 16 -12.63 6.90 -6.01
CA PRO A 16 -13.90 6.30 -5.56
C PRO A 16 -13.74 4.91 -4.93
N TRP A 17 -12.60 4.26 -5.16
CA TRP A 17 -12.24 2.96 -4.60
C TRP A 17 -11.83 3.02 -3.11
N VAL A 18 -11.55 4.21 -2.58
CA VAL A 18 -11.18 4.40 -1.18
C VAL A 18 -12.44 4.32 -0.32
N LYS A 19 -12.55 3.27 0.49
CA LYS A 19 -13.67 3.10 1.44
C LYS A 19 -13.43 3.88 2.73
N GLU A 20 -12.20 3.84 3.22
CA GLU A 20 -11.75 4.51 4.44
C GLU A 20 -10.47 5.28 4.16
N ALA A 21 -10.39 6.50 4.66
CA ALA A 21 -9.21 7.32 4.51
C ALA A 21 -8.00 6.65 5.17
N ARG A 22 -6.87 6.60 4.46
CA ARG A 22 -5.61 6.05 4.97
C ARG A 22 -4.41 6.63 4.26
N VAL A 23 -3.29 6.67 4.94
CA VAL A 23 -2.00 7.06 4.34
C VAL A 23 -1.49 5.92 3.47
N GLY A 24 -0.99 6.28 2.29
CA GLY A 24 -0.44 5.26 1.39
C GLY A 24 0.12 5.78 0.09
N ASN A 25 -0.21 6.99 -0.33
CA ASN A 25 0.24 7.49 -1.61
C ASN A 25 1.76 7.67 -1.63
N GLY A 26 2.42 7.08 -2.63
CA GLY A 26 3.87 7.01 -2.76
C GLY A 26 4.51 8.16 -3.53
N GLY A 27 3.70 9.01 -4.17
CA GLY A 27 4.20 10.05 -5.08
C GLY A 27 5.08 11.11 -4.39
N LEU A 28 4.72 11.52 -3.17
CA LEU A 28 5.58 12.26 -2.24
C LEU A 28 5.57 11.51 -0.92
N SER A 29 6.66 10.83 -0.58
CA SER A 29 6.68 10.00 0.63
C SER A 29 8.05 10.00 1.31
N LEU A 30 8.06 9.82 2.63
CA LEU A 30 9.27 9.52 3.39
C LEU A 30 9.22 8.07 3.86
N ARG A 31 10.32 7.37 3.70
CA ARG A 31 10.45 5.94 3.93
C ARG A 31 11.70 5.65 4.76
N LYS A 32 11.52 4.96 5.88
CA LYS A 32 12.64 4.49 6.68
C LYS A 32 13.24 3.25 6.03
N ILE A 33 14.36 3.39 5.34
CA ILE A 33 14.98 2.35 4.51
C ILE A 33 15.19 1.04 5.28
N GLU A 34 15.69 1.12 6.51
CA GLU A 34 15.86 -0.06 7.37
C GLU A 34 14.59 -0.91 7.51
N SER A 35 13.44 -0.24 7.75
CA SER A 35 12.16 -0.93 7.95
C SER A 35 11.66 -1.56 6.66
N PHE A 36 11.89 -0.91 5.53
CA PHE A 36 11.59 -1.45 4.20
C PHE A 36 12.44 -2.68 3.87
N LEU A 37 13.73 -2.63 4.19
CA LEU A 37 14.62 -3.78 4.02
C LEU A 37 14.21 -4.96 4.92
N LYS A 38 13.80 -4.70 6.16
CA LYS A 38 13.27 -5.74 7.06
C LYS A 38 12.05 -6.46 6.49
N VAL A 39 11.16 -5.75 5.79
CA VAL A 39 10.00 -6.38 5.14
C VAL A 39 10.46 -7.38 4.08
N PHE A 40 11.44 -7.03 3.24
CA PHE A 40 11.97 -7.93 2.23
C PHE A 40 12.84 -9.07 2.78
N GLN A 41 13.38 -8.91 3.97
CA GLN A 41 14.19 -9.91 4.68
C GLN A 41 13.34 -10.80 5.60
N SER A 42 12.04 -10.52 5.72
CA SER A 42 11.12 -11.30 6.54
C SER A 42 11.03 -12.74 6.02
N ASP A 43 11.03 -13.69 6.93
CA ASP A 43 10.81 -15.12 6.68
C ASP A 43 9.33 -15.49 6.54
N LYS A 44 8.43 -14.52 6.77
CA LYS A 44 6.99 -14.74 6.63
C LYS A 44 6.59 -14.99 5.19
N TYR A 45 5.66 -15.91 5.03
CA TYR A 45 5.05 -16.22 3.75
C TYR A 45 4.01 -15.17 3.34
N TRP A 46 3.91 -14.90 2.07
CA TRP A 46 2.79 -14.14 1.50
C TRP A 46 1.46 -14.86 1.72
N ILE A 47 1.43 -16.17 1.43
CA ILE A 47 0.27 -17.04 1.63
C ILE A 47 0.70 -18.17 2.56
N ASP A 48 -0.01 -18.38 3.67
CA ASP A 48 0.27 -19.52 4.55
C ASP A 48 0.15 -20.82 3.74
N PRO A 49 1.21 -21.64 3.65
CA PRO A 49 1.19 -22.86 2.84
C PRO A 49 0.17 -23.89 3.30
N ARG A 50 -0.17 -23.92 4.62
CA ARG A 50 -1.10 -24.86 5.21
C ARG A 50 -2.53 -24.47 4.88
N GLU A 51 -2.90 -23.20 5.13
CA GLU A 51 -4.21 -22.64 4.79
C GLU A 51 -4.49 -22.77 3.30
N TYR A 52 -3.55 -22.34 2.45
CA TYR A 52 -3.66 -22.46 1.00
C TYR A 52 -3.93 -23.90 0.55
N TRP A 53 -3.26 -24.89 1.21
CA TRP A 53 -3.45 -26.29 0.85
C TRP A 53 -4.81 -26.82 1.31
N GLN A 54 -5.23 -26.47 2.51
CA GLN A 54 -6.54 -26.87 3.04
C GLN A 54 -7.67 -26.30 2.20
N GLU A 55 -7.73 -24.98 2.02
CA GLU A 55 -8.82 -24.33 1.29
C GLU A 55 -8.95 -24.82 -0.16
N LYS A 56 -7.81 -25.02 -0.84
CA LYS A 56 -7.83 -25.27 -2.28
C LYS A 56 -7.92 -26.74 -2.63
N TYR A 57 -7.46 -27.64 -1.78
CA TYR A 57 -7.30 -29.05 -2.09
C TYR A 57 -8.06 -29.98 -1.13
N GLU A 58 -8.71 -29.44 -0.11
CA GLU A 58 -9.63 -30.20 0.72
C GLU A 58 -10.79 -30.74 -0.15
N GLY A 59 -11.11 -32.06 0.01
CA GLY A 59 -12.11 -32.71 -0.84
C GLY A 59 -11.69 -33.11 -2.26
N MET A 60 -10.50 -32.67 -2.73
CA MET A 60 -10.01 -33.01 -4.06
C MET A 60 -9.56 -34.49 -4.13
N PRO A 61 -9.85 -35.23 -5.23
CA PRO A 61 -9.38 -36.61 -5.44
C PRO A 61 -7.85 -36.72 -5.35
N LEU A 62 -7.35 -37.85 -4.81
CA LEU A 62 -5.93 -38.07 -4.55
C LEU A 62 -5.02 -37.85 -5.78
N HIS A 63 -5.43 -38.34 -6.96
CA HIS A 63 -4.64 -38.17 -8.18
C HIS A 63 -4.44 -36.72 -8.58
N LEU A 64 -5.43 -35.85 -8.36
CA LEU A 64 -5.30 -34.42 -8.61
C LEU A 64 -4.44 -33.74 -7.55
N ARG A 65 -4.49 -34.19 -6.28
CA ARG A 65 -3.56 -33.69 -5.25
C ARG A 65 -2.11 -33.98 -5.59
N TRP A 66 -1.82 -35.14 -6.17
CA TRP A 66 -0.47 -35.50 -6.64
C TRP A 66 0.00 -34.57 -7.76
N LEU A 67 -0.87 -34.23 -8.70
CA LEU A 67 -0.56 -33.31 -9.79
C LEU A 67 -0.17 -31.91 -9.28
N HIS A 68 -0.75 -31.49 -8.17
CA HIS A 68 -0.50 -30.19 -7.54
C HIS A 68 0.61 -30.21 -6.47
N PHE A 69 1.22 -31.36 -6.21
CA PHE A 69 2.28 -31.50 -5.21
C PHE A 69 3.47 -30.55 -5.43
N PRO A 70 3.98 -30.32 -6.68
CA PRO A 70 5.04 -29.33 -6.90
C PRO A 70 4.65 -27.92 -6.47
N LYS A 71 3.40 -27.49 -6.69
CA LYS A 71 2.89 -26.18 -6.24
C LYS A 71 2.87 -26.08 -4.72
N ARG A 72 2.55 -27.18 -4.02
CA ARG A 72 2.61 -27.24 -2.56
C ARG A 72 4.02 -26.97 -2.06
N LEU A 73 5.01 -27.68 -2.61
CA LEU A 73 6.41 -27.49 -2.26
C LEU A 73 6.88 -26.06 -2.52
N MET A 74 6.55 -25.50 -3.67
CA MET A 74 6.89 -24.10 -3.99
C MET A 74 6.31 -23.10 -2.98
N LYS A 75 5.08 -23.34 -2.48
CA LYS A 75 4.48 -22.47 -1.45
C LYS A 75 5.14 -22.62 -0.08
N GLN A 76 5.73 -23.77 0.22
CA GLN A 76 6.50 -24.00 1.44
C GLN A 76 7.90 -23.35 1.43
N LEU A 77 8.38 -22.96 0.26
CA LEU A 77 9.66 -22.26 0.12
C LEU A 77 9.43 -20.75 0.21
N SER A 78 9.98 -20.10 1.22
CA SER A 78 9.89 -18.64 1.39
C SER A 78 10.45 -17.88 0.19
N TYR A 79 11.41 -18.43 -0.54
CA TYR A 79 11.94 -17.86 -1.77
C TYR A 79 10.87 -17.61 -2.86
N PHE A 80 9.88 -18.52 -2.99
CA PHE A 80 8.80 -18.42 -3.97
C PHE A 80 7.47 -17.91 -3.38
N ASN A 81 7.47 -17.50 -2.12
CA ASN A 81 6.25 -17.10 -1.40
C ASN A 81 6.57 -16.05 -0.32
N ASN A 82 7.16 -14.95 -0.73
CA ASN A 82 7.67 -13.91 0.16
C ASN A 82 7.13 -12.52 -0.22
N ALA A 83 7.56 -11.50 0.54
CA ALA A 83 7.18 -10.11 0.35
C ALA A 83 7.47 -9.57 -1.06
N ARG A 84 8.62 -9.94 -1.65
CA ARG A 84 9.01 -9.49 -3.00
C ARG A 84 8.05 -10.03 -4.05
N LEU A 85 7.73 -11.32 -3.96
CA LEU A 85 6.79 -11.95 -4.88
C LEU A 85 5.37 -11.39 -4.74
N GLU A 86 4.94 -11.08 -3.51
CA GLU A 86 3.67 -10.42 -3.30
C GLU A 86 3.66 -9.04 -3.95
N MET A 87 4.66 -8.22 -3.70
CA MET A 87 4.77 -6.87 -4.25
C MET A 87 4.80 -6.89 -5.79
N ASP A 88 5.57 -7.79 -6.40
CA ASP A 88 5.62 -7.94 -7.86
C ASP A 88 4.23 -8.28 -8.43
N ARG A 89 3.44 -9.05 -7.71
CA ARG A 89 2.09 -9.41 -8.14
C ARG A 89 1.04 -8.32 -7.90
N TRP A 90 1.30 -7.34 -7.05
CA TRP A 90 0.42 -6.17 -6.94
C TRP A 90 0.31 -5.43 -8.26
N HIS A 91 1.38 -5.32 -9.01
CA HIS A 91 1.39 -4.72 -10.35
C HIS A 91 0.55 -5.47 -11.39
N LEU A 92 0.21 -6.73 -11.13
CA LEU A 92 -0.55 -7.60 -12.03
C LEU A 92 -2.03 -7.70 -11.67
N ARG A 93 -2.52 -6.97 -10.68
CA ARG A 93 -3.92 -7.04 -10.26
C ARG A 93 -4.85 -6.38 -11.28
N PRO A 94 -5.96 -7.06 -11.66
CA PRO A 94 -6.93 -6.53 -12.62
C PRO A 94 -7.72 -5.33 -12.12
N ASP A 95 -7.79 -5.13 -10.78
CA ASP A 95 -8.58 -4.09 -10.12
C ASP A 95 -7.98 -2.67 -10.18
N GLY A 96 -6.88 -2.50 -10.91
CA GLY A 96 -6.23 -1.21 -11.10
C GLY A 96 -5.36 -0.74 -9.92
N THR A 97 -5.31 -1.51 -8.82
CA THR A 97 -4.43 -1.24 -7.66
C THR A 97 -3.01 -1.71 -7.97
N LYS A 98 -2.34 -0.99 -8.91
CA LYS A 98 -1.07 -1.46 -9.50
C LYS A 98 0.17 -0.85 -8.85
N ASN A 99 0.01 -0.01 -7.83
CA ASN A 99 1.12 0.73 -7.27
C ASN A 99 1.70 0.03 -6.03
N GLU A 100 3.00 0.09 -5.87
CA GLU A 100 3.73 -0.47 -4.74
C GLU A 100 3.36 0.17 -3.41
N ASP A 101 2.84 1.38 -3.44
CA ASP A 101 2.41 2.13 -2.27
C ASP A 101 1.26 1.46 -1.50
N HIS A 102 0.34 0.81 -2.21
CA HIS A 102 -0.69 -0.03 -1.59
C HIS A 102 -0.07 -1.19 -0.81
N PHE A 103 0.97 -1.83 -1.34
CA PHE A 103 1.67 -2.89 -0.62
C PHE A 103 2.24 -2.36 0.70
N TRP A 104 2.91 -1.21 0.67
CA TRP A 104 3.52 -0.62 1.86
C TRP A 104 2.50 -0.18 2.90
N SER A 105 1.39 0.39 2.46
CA SER A 105 0.30 0.82 3.34
C SER A 105 -0.43 -0.36 3.99
N ASP A 106 -0.76 -1.37 3.20
CA ASP A 106 -1.72 -2.41 3.60
C ASP A 106 -1.05 -3.71 4.05
N ARG A 107 0.11 -4.05 3.49
CA ARG A 107 0.73 -5.38 3.64
C ARG A 107 2.04 -5.42 4.41
N ALA A 108 2.78 -4.32 4.50
CA ALA A 108 4.07 -4.32 5.19
C ALA A 108 3.98 -4.84 6.63
N ARG A 109 2.89 -4.55 7.35
CA ARG A 109 2.64 -5.04 8.72
C ARG A 109 2.46 -6.56 8.81
N HIS A 110 2.05 -7.22 7.73
CA HIS A 110 2.01 -8.67 7.71
C HIS A 110 3.41 -9.27 7.87
N TYR A 111 4.42 -8.66 7.25
CA TYR A 111 5.80 -9.11 7.28
C TYR A 111 6.56 -8.61 8.51
N VAL A 112 6.33 -7.38 8.90
CA VAL A 112 6.93 -6.72 10.06
C VAL A 112 5.79 -6.11 10.89
N PRO A 113 5.31 -6.78 11.97
CA PRO A 113 4.15 -6.34 12.74
C PRO A 113 4.28 -4.93 13.30
N ASP A 114 5.50 -4.51 13.64
CA ASP A 114 5.79 -3.19 14.19
C ASP A 114 5.99 -2.11 13.12
N PHE A 115 5.75 -2.41 11.83
CA PHE A 115 5.85 -1.43 10.75
C PHE A 115 4.79 -0.33 10.93
N LYS A 116 5.25 0.93 11.05
CA LYS A 116 4.41 2.07 11.42
C LYS A 116 4.15 2.98 10.23
N VAL A 117 2.93 2.90 9.70
CA VAL A 117 2.40 3.85 8.73
C VAL A 117 1.79 5.03 9.49
N ALA A 118 1.97 6.25 8.99
CA ALA A 118 1.41 7.46 9.57
C ALA A 118 -0.13 7.39 9.64
N SER A 119 -0.72 8.08 10.62
CA SER A 119 -2.16 8.31 10.64
C SER A 119 -2.58 9.29 9.55
N VAL A 120 -3.88 9.32 9.20
CA VAL A 120 -4.43 10.27 8.22
C VAL A 120 -4.13 11.71 8.61
N GLU A 121 -4.30 12.05 9.88
CA GLU A 121 -4.01 13.38 10.41
C GLU A 121 -2.55 13.80 10.21
N VAL A 122 -1.61 12.89 10.46
CA VAL A 122 -0.19 13.15 10.23
C VAL A 122 0.12 13.23 8.73
N GLY A 123 -0.53 12.40 7.92
CA GLY A 123 -0.42 12.42 6.46
C GLY A 123 -0.93 13.71 5.85
N LEU A 124 -2.06 14.26 6.36
CA LEU A 124 -2.61 15.54 5.94
C LEU A 124 -1.67 16.71 6.25
N ARG A 125 -0.98 16.69 7.37
CA ARG A 125 0.06 17.72 7.66
C ARG A 125 1.29 17.56 6.77
N PHE A 126 1.55 16.37 6.28
CA PHE A 126 2.70 16.08 5.43
C PHE A 126 2.46 16.46 3.97
N ALA A 127 1.39 15.95 3.33
CA ALA A 127 1.16 16.27 1.92
C ALA A 127 -0.30 16.04 1.49
N PHE A 128 -0.73 16.81 0.46
CA PHE A 128 -1.97 16.56 -0.28
C PHE A 128 -1.65 16.08 -1.70
N GLU A 129 -2.56 15.28 -2.26
CA GLU A 129 -2.56 14.91 -3.67
C GLU A 129 -3.95 15.06 -4.26
N VAL A 130 -4.85 14.11 -4.04
CA VAL A 130 -6.23 14.17 -4.55
C VAL A 130 -7.09 15.04 -3.65
N ALA A 131 -8.12 15.69 -4.23
CA ALA A 131 -9.11 16.52 -3.53
C ALA A 131 -8.48 17.51 -2.51
N PRO A 132 -7.58 18.42 -2.94
CA PRO A 132 -6.83 19.26 -2.02
C PRO A 132 -7.71 20.19 -1.19
N GLU A 133 -8.87 20.66 -1.70
CA GLU A 133 -9.82 21.46 -0.92
C GLU A 133 -10.37 20.63 0.27
N LEU A 134 -10.78 19.38 0.02
CA LEU A 134 -11.25 18.48 1.08
C LEU A 134 -10.15 18.20 2.09
N CYS A 135 -8.94 17.93 1.61
CA CYS A 135 -7.76 17.73 2.46
C CYS A 135 -7.47 18.96 3.32
N TYR A 136 -7.61 20.15 2.76
CA TYR A 136 -7.41 21.42 3.43
C TYR A 136 -8.43 21.62 4.57
N ASP A 137 -9.71 21.36 4.30
CA ASP A 137 -10.76 21.44 5.33
C ASP A 137 -10.52 20.39 6.44
N MET A 138 -10.16 19.16 6.09
CA MET A 138 -9.81 18.10 7.05
C MET A 138 -8.55 18.44 7.86
N ASN A 139 -7.61 19.20 7.29
CA ASN A 139 -6.40 19.67 7.96
C ASN A 139 -6.59 21.01 8.67
N HIS A 140 -7.80 21.31 9.13
CA HIS A 140 -8.14 22.56 9.85
C HIS A 140 -7.78 23.83 9.08
N ARG A 141 -7.91 23.80 7.77
CA ARG A 141 -7.53 24.89 6.83
C ARG A 141 -6.06 25.30 6.92
N GLN A 142 -5.20 24.32 7.16
CA GLN A 142 -3.75 24.49 7.13
C GLN A 142 -3.17 23.81 5.90
N LEU A 143 -2.26 24.50 5.20
CA LEU A 143 -1.53 23.88 4.11
C LEU A 143 -0.58 22.80 4.65
N PRO A 144 -0.33 21.74 3.88
CA PRO A 144 0.62 20.70 4.24
C PRO A 144 2.06 21.18 4.01
N PHE A 145 3.02 20.36 4.44
CA PHE A 145 4.43 20.56 4.09
C PHE A 145 4.68 20.51 2.57
N GLY A 146 3.94 19.64 1.83
CA GLY A 146 4.13 19.51 0.39
C GLY A 146 2.87 19.07 -0.35
N CYS A 147 2.97 18.99 -1.67
CA CYS A 147 1.92 18.47 -2.53
C CYS A 147 2.50 17.60 -3.64
N HIS A 148 1.70 16.64 -4.13
CA HIS A 148 2.07 15.79 -5.25
C HIS A 148 1.08 15.95 -6.39
N ALA A 149 1.60 15.96 -7.63
CA ALA A 149 0.79 16.05 -8.85
C ALA A 149 -0.25 17.19 -8.84
N TRP A 150 0.06 18.29 -8.18
CA TRP A 150 -0.84 19.44 -8.00
C TRP A 150 -1.41 20.02 -9.32
N PRO A 151 -0.72 20.00 -10.48
CA PRO A 151 -1.30 20.49 -11.73
C PRO A 151 -2.42 19.57 -12.26
N ARG A 152 -2.43 18.29 -11.81
CA ARG A 152 -3.41 17.27 -12.20
C ARG A 152 -4.65 17.30 -11.32
N TYR A 153 -4.46 17.51 -10.02
CA TYR A 153 -5.53 17.48 -9.03
C TYR A 153 -5.78 18.87 -8.49
N ASP A 154 -6.80 19.53 -9.05
CA ASP A 154 -7.26 20.87 -8.67
C ASP A 154 -6.14 21.94 -8.68
N ARG A 155 -5.65 22.24 -9.87
CA ARG A 155 -4.64 23.28 -10.11
C ARG A 155 -5.08 24.64 -9.54
N LYS A 156 -6.39 24.99 -9.62
CA LYS A 156 -6.93 26.27 -9.16
C LYS A 156 -6.77 26.46 -7.66
N PHE A 157 -6.90 25.39 -6.88
CA PHE A 157 -6.65 25.43 -5.45
C PHE A 157 -5.17 25.81 -5.17
N TRP A 158 -4.24 25.22 -5.92
CA TRP A 158 -2.80 25.37 -5.63
C TRP A 158 -2.17 26.65 -6.18
N GLU A 159 -2.67 27.19 -7.29
CA GLU A 159 -2.06 28.38 -7.94
C GLU A 159 -1.87 29.56 -6.99
N PRO A 160 -2.84 29.97 -6.16
CA PRO A 160 -2.66 31.06 -5.22
C PRO A 160 -1.57 30.82 -4.17
N HIS A 161 -1.30 29.57 -3.85
CA HIS A 161 -0.34 29.19 -2.81
C HIS A 161 1.07 28.95 -3.34
N LEU A 162 1.21 28.56 -4.60
CA LEU A 162 2.50 28.16 -5.18
C LEU A 162 3.05 29.17 -6.20
N LEU A 163 2.18 29.93 -6.86
CA LEU A 163 2.57 30.83 -7.95
C LEU A 163 2.38 32.32 -7.61
N ALA A 164 1.75 32.64 -6.51
CA ALA A 164 1.66 34.00 -6.00
C ALA A 164 2.99 34.39 -5.31
N ALA A 165 3.99 34.76 -6.13
CA ALA A 165 5.23 35.35 -5.68
C ALA A 165 5.29 36.82 -6.14
#